data_c723879d54d29ab5bdc6c2ba6d5d6ebe
#
_entry.id   c723879d54d29ab5bdc6c2ba6d5d6ebe
#
_cell.length_a   1.000
_cell.length_b   1.000
_cell.length_c   1.000
_cell.angle_alpha   90.00
_cell.angle_beta   90.00
_cell.angle_gamma   90.00
#
_symmetry.space_group_name_H-M   'P 1'
#
loop_
_entity.id
_entity.type
_entity.pdbx_description
1 polymer ?
#
loop_
_entity_poly.entity_id
_entity_poly.type
_entity_poly.pdbx_seq_one_letter_code
_entity_poly.pdbx_strand_id
1 'polypeptide(L)'
;MAPANLTFTPHDSVLVVAPHPDDESLCCAGLMLRALAQGARVSVVWVTGGDAFELDARLVEKRLRPGAEGLRKLGTARVAEAMSAADRLGVAPANRYLLGYPDRGIQRLMLDHYFVPYRSRYTGESSVAYANALTPKAPYEGRALDADLRKVIDRAAPTYVFVASPLDAHPDHSTSGEFVMRILGERGQLDRVYYWIIHGGFDWPRPRGLHRAADLVPPQRARALPWLRFELTSAEQDRKLAAIQAHRTQMEIMRPFLYAFVRRNEIFTRAALELDAPVPELTPEMDGMAGKAPKE
;
A
#
# COMPACT_ATOMS: atom_id res chain seq x y z
N MET A 1 -10.36 5.68 19.03
CA MET A 1 -9.50 6.44 18.09
C MET A 1 -9.68 7.93 18.36
N ALA A 2 -8.57 8.66 18.49
CA ALA A 2 -8.60 10.12 18.60
C ALA A 2 -8.85 10.75 17.22
N PRO A 3 -9.42 11.97 17.13
CA PRO A 3 -9.52 12.69 15.86
C PRO A 3 -8.13 12.95 15.27
N ALA A 4 -7.98 12.72 13.96
CA ALA A 4 -6.79 13.16 13.25
C ALA A 4 -6.98 14.63 12.86
N ASN A 5 -6.45 15.53 13.65
CA ASN A 5 -6.46 16.97 13.36
C ASN A 5 -5.36 17.31 12.35
N LEU A 6 -5.44 16.70 11.15
CA LEU A 6 -4.53 17.00 10.05
C LEU A 6 -5.07 18.19 9.26
N THR A 7 -4.34 19.29 9.32
CA THR A 7 -4.54 20.50 8.53
C THR A 7 -3.34 20.68 7.62
N PHE A 8 -3.59 21.02 6.37
CA PHE A 8 -2.55 21.22 5.38
C PHE A 8 -2.49 22.69 4.96
N THR A 9 -1.35 23.12 4.49
CA THR A 9 -1.11 24.46 3.94
C THR A 9 -0.47 24.36 2.56
N PRO A 10 -0.44 25.43 1.76
CA PRO A 10 0.27 25.43 0.48
C PRO A 10 1.78 25.14 0.57
N HIS A 11 2.36 25.21 1.75
CA HIS A 11 3.77 24.87 2.00
C HIS A 11 3.97 23.39 2.29
N ASP A 12 2.88 22.63 2.48
CA ASP A 12 2.96 21.21 2.78
C ASP A 12 3.08 20.36 1.53
N SER A 13 3.77 19.25 1.68
CA SER A 13 3.91 18.22 0.67
C SER A 13 3.59 16.85 1.29
N VAL A 14 2.61 16.19 0.73
CA VAL A 14 2.15 14.86 1.14
C VAL A 14 2.70 13.82 0.17
N LEU A 15 3.35 12.79 0.69
CA LEU A 15 3.76 11.62 -0.07
C LEU A 15 2.97 10.39 0.40
N VAL A 16 2.25 9.75 -0.51
CA VAL A 16 1.61 8.45 -0.27
C VAL A 16 2.44 7.36 -0.96
N VAL A 17 2.92 6.40 -0.17
CA VAL A 17 3.68 5.24 -0.66
C VAL A 17 2.73 4.05 -0.73
N ALA A 18 2.39 3.63 -1.94
CA ALA A 18 1.48 2.53 -2.25
C ALA A 18 2.29 1.32 -2.75
N PRO A 19 2.35 0.21 -2.02
CA PRO A 19 2.98 -1.01 -2.49
C PRO A 19 2.42 -1.52 -3.81
N HIS A 20 1.09 -1.46 -3.99
CA HIS A 20 0.41 -1.90 -5.21
C HIS A 20 -0.52 -0.81 -5.77
N PRO A 21 -0.85 -0.87 -7.08
CA PRO A 21 -1.92 -0.07 -7.68
C PRO A 21 -3.27 -0.43 -7.05
N ASP A 22 -3.86 0.49 -6.30
CA ASP A 22 -5.12 0.53 -5.54
C ASP A 22 -4.94 0.96 -4.08
N ASP A 23 -3.81 0.68 -3.46
CA ASP A 23 -3.57 0.99 -2.04
C ASP A 23 -3.77 2.47 -1.73
N GLU A 24 -3.29 3.39 -2.59
CA GLU A 24 -3.43 4.83 -2.43
C GLU A 24 -4.91 5.26 -2.37
N SER A 25 -5.74 4.59 -3.14
CA SER A 25 -7.18 4.83 -3.19
C SER A 25 -7.89 4.26 -1.96
N LEU A 26 -7.42 3.12 -1.45
CA LEU A 26 -8.00 2.43 -0.29
C LEU A 26 -7.64 3.13 1.02
N CYS A 27 -6.35 3.45 1.23
CA CYS A 27 -5.88 4.04 2.48
C CYS A 27 -6.19 5.53 2.61
N CYS A 28 -5.95 6.30 1.54
CA CYS A 28 -5.56 7.70 1.68
C CYS A 28 -6.29 8.65 0.70
N ALA A 29 -7.30 8.18 -0.05
CA ALA A 29 -8.01 9.00 -1.05
C ALA A 29 -8.62 10.26 -0.44
N GLY A 30 -9.31 10.14 0.69
CA GLY A 30 -9.93 11.29 1.34
C GLY A 30 -8.90 12.27 1.89
N LEU A 31 -7.82 11.76 2.48
CA LEU A 31 -6.70 12.55 2.92
C LEU A 31 -6.07 13.35 1.76
N MET A 32 -5.77 12.68 0.63
CA MET A 32 -5.19 13.32 -0.54
C MET A 32 -6.10 14.41 -1.09
N LEU A 33 -7.41 14.15 -1.17
CA LEU A 33 -8.40 15.13 -1.61
C LEU A 33 -8.41 16.38 -0.72
N ARG A 34 -8.36 16.19 0.59
CA ARG A 34 -8.34 17.30 1.53
C ARG A 34 -7.05 18.09 1.46
N ALA A 35 -5.89 17.42 1.37
CA ALA A 35 -4.61 18.07 1.22
C ALA A 35 -4.57 18.94 -0.03
N LEU A 36 -5.03 18.42 -1.18
CA LEU A 36 -5.12 19.18 -2.44
C LEU A 36 -6.10 20.36 -2.32
N ALA A 37 -7.26 20.18 -1.69
CA ALA A 37 -8.24 21.26 -1.49
C ALA A 37 -7.70 22.39 -0.60
N GLN A 38 -6.76 22.09 0.28
CA GLN A 38 -6.07 23.04 1.15
C GLN A 38 -4.78 23.62 0.51
N GLY A 39 -4.51 23.28 -0.74
CA GLY A 39 -3.38 23.82 -1.51
C GLY A 39 -2.06 23.08 -1.35
N ALA A 40 -2.02 22.00 -0.56
CA ALA A 40 -0.81 21.20 -0.41
C ALA A 40 -0.48 20.44 -1.70
N ARG A 41 0.81 20.17 -1.91
CA ARG A 41 1.25 19.27 -2.98
C ARG A 41 1.04 17.82 -2.54
N VAL A 42 0.48 16.99 -3.41
CA VAL A 42 0.31 15.56 -3.17
C VAL A 42 1.07 14.76 -4.21
N SER A 43 1.87 13.83 -3.76
CA SER A 43 2.62 12.88 -4.56
C SER A 43 2.22 11.43 -4.20
N VAL A 44 2.19 10.57 -5.20
CA VAL A 44 1.95 9.12 -5.02
C VAL A 44 3.10 8.36 -5.66
N VAL A 45 3.60 7.33 -4.97
CA VAL A 45 4.56 6.38 -5.52
C VAL A 45 4.00 4.96 -5.42
N TRP A 46 3.94 4.25 -6.55
CA TRP A 46 3.62 2.82 -6.61
C TRP A 46 4.92 2.03 -6.68
N VAL A 47 5.13 1.18 -5.66
CA VAL A 47 6.37 0.39 -5.53
C VAL A 47 6.41 -0.72 -6.57
N THR A 48 5.28 -1.41 -6.78
CA THR A 48 5.13 -2.50 -7.77
C THR A 48 4.10 -2.15 -8.84
N GLY A 49 4.03 -2.95 -9.89
CA GLY A 49 2.94 -2.88 -10.88
C GLY A 49 1.74 -3.75 -10.52
N GLY A 50 1.78 -4.51 -9.41
CA GLY A 50 0.71 -5.42 -9.03
C GLY A 50 0.58 -6.62 -9.97
N ASP A 51 1.69 -7.14 -10.49
CA ASP A 51 1.78 -8.12 -11.55
C ASP A 51 1.93 -9.58 -11.05
N ALA A 52 1.63 -9.85 -9.77
CA ALA A 52 1.65 -11.19 -9.21
C ALA A 52 0.27 -11.70 -8.73
N PHE A 53 -0.81 -11.03 -9.10
CA PHE A 53 -2.14 -11.45 -8.72
C PHE A 53 -2.76 -12.41 -9.74
N GLU A 54 -2.43 -13.71 -9.63
CA GLU A 54 -2.79 -14.75 -10.61
C GLU A 54 -4.29 -14.87 -10.86
N LEU A 55 -5.13 -14.62 -9.86
CA LEU A 55 -6.59 -14.73 -10.01
C LEU A 55 -7.13 -13.67 -10.98
N ASP A 56 -6.65 -12.42 -10.87
CA ASP A 56 -6.98 -11.35 -11.80
C ASP A 56 -6.50 -11.66 -13.22
N ALA A 57 -5.26 -12.11 -13.35
CA ALA A 57 -4.68 -12.44 -14.63
C ALA A 57 -5.47 -13.55 -15.36
N ARG A 58 -6.03 -14.52 -14.61
CA ARG A 58 -6.91 -15.57 -15.18
C ARG A 58 -8.19 -14.99 -15.77
N LEU A 59 -8.79 -14.01 -15.10
CA LEU A 59 -10.02 -13.37 -15.59
C LEU A 59 -9.75 -12.45 -16.76
N VAL A 60 -8.72 -11.61 -16.69
CA VAL A 60 -8.33 -10.68 -17.76
C VAL A 60 -7.97 -11.42 -19.04
N GLU A 61 -7.17 -12.48 -18.93
CA GLU A 61 -6.72 -13.29 -20.08
C GLU A 61 -7.72 -14.38 -20.50
N LYS A 62 -8.78 -14.64 -19.71
CA LYS A 62 -9.74 -15.74 -19.90
C LYS A 62 -9.04 -17.11 -20.03
N ARG A 63 -7.92 -17.29 -19.35
CA ARG A 63 -7.10 -18.49 -19.34
C ARG A 63 -6.95 -19.04 -17.93
N LEU A 64 -6.99 -20.36 -17.80
CA LEU A 64 -6.80 -21.04 -16.50
C LEU A 64 -5.39 -20.81 -15.92
N ARG A 65 -4.38 -20.56 -16.78
CA ARG A 65 -3.01 -20.23 -16.39
C ARG A 65 -2.48 -19.14 -17.32
N PRO A 66 -2.51 -17.87 -16.91
CA PRO A 66 -2.12 -16.73 -17.75
C PRO A 66 -0.63 -16.73 -18.10
N GLY A 67 0.21 -17.41 -17.29
CA GLY A 67 1.67 -17.40 -17.44
C GLY A 67 2.29 -16.03 -17.21
N ALA A 68 3.60 -15.93 -17.40
CA ALA A 68 4.36 -14.71 -17.15
C ALA A 68 3.91 -13.52 -18.04
N GLU A 69 3.54 -13.79 -19.30
CA GLU A 69 3.07 -12.73 -20.21
C GLU A 69 1.74 -12.14 -19.75
N GLY A 70 0.77 -12.97 -19.34
CA GLY A 70 -0.53 -12.51 -18.84
C GLY A 70 -0.37 -11.69 -17.57
N LEU A 71 0.55 -12.08 -16.68
CA LEU A 71 0.86 -11.33 -15.47
C LEU A 71 1.50 -9.96 -15.79
N ARG A 72 2.41 -9.87 -16.76
CA ARG A 72 2.95 -8.58 -17.21
C ARG A 72 1.88 -7.67 -17.81
N LYS A 73 0.96 -8.22 -18.61
CA LYS A 73 -0.19 -7.48 -19.16
C LYS A 73 -1.10 -6.97 -18.03
N LEU A 74 -1.37 -7.80 -17.02
CA LEU A 74 -2.12 -7.39 -15.85
C LEU A 74 -1.44 -6.21 -15.15
N GLY A 75 -0.14 -6.29 -14.86
CA GLY A 75 0.60 -5.19 -14.25
C GLY A 75 0.50 -3.90 -15.05
N THR A 76 0.62 -3.97 -16.39
CA THR A 76 0.45 -2.81 -17.27
C THR A 76 -0.97 -2.22 -17.16
N ALA A 77 -1.99 -3.06 -17.13
CA ALA A 77 -3.38 -2.63 -16.97
C ALA A 77 -3.61 -1.96 -15.61
N ARG A 78 -3.14 -2.59 -14.52
CA ARG A 78 -3.27 -2.04 -13.15
C ARG A 78 -2.57 -0.70 -12.99
N VAL A 79 -1.38 -0.53 -13.58
CA VAL A 79 -0.68 0.77 -13.59
C VAL A 79 -1.50 1.84 -14.31
N ALA A 80 -2.11 1.52 -15.47
CA ALA A 80 -2.97 2.45 -16.19
C ALA A 80 -4.23 2.82 -15.37
N GLU A 81 -4.80 1.86 -14.67
CA GLU A 81 -5.93 2.05 -13.76
C GLU A 81 -5.56 2.96 -12.57
N ALA A 82 -4.37 2.78 -11.98
CA ALA A 82 -3.86 3.64 -10.91
C ALA A 82 -3.63 5.09 -11.40
N MET A 83 -3.12 5.28 -12.61
CA MET A 83 -3.01 6.61 -13.21
C MET A 83 -4.40 7.26 -13.38
N SER A 84 -5.41 6.48 -13.83
CA SER A 84 -6.80 6.95 -13.93
C SER A 84 -7.41 7.26 -12.55
N ALA A 85 -7.11 6.48 -11.52
CA ALA A 85 -7.52 6.76 -10.14
C ALA A 85 -6.88 8.07 -9.64
N ALA A 86 -5.60 8.26 -9.88
CA ALA A 86 -4.87 9.49 -9.53
C ALA A 86 -5.43 10.73 -10.25
N ASP A 87 -5.89 10.59 -11.52
CA ASP A 87 -6.60 11.68 -12.23
C ASP A 87 -7.89 12.07 -11.49
N ARG A 88 -8.69 11.09 -11.07
CA ARG A 88 -9.94 11.29 -10.32
C ARG A 88 -9.70 11.95 -8.96
N LEU A 89 -8.57 11.63 -8.33
CA LEU A 89 -8.16 12.23 -7.07
C LEU A 89 -7.59 13.65 -7.26
N GLY A 90 -7.14 14.00 -8.46
CA GLY A 90 -6.56 15.31 -8.77
C GLY A 90 -5.06 15.40 -8.50
N VAL A 91 -4.38 14.26 -8.36
CA VAL A 91 -2.91 14.24 -8.23
C VAL A 91 -2.30 14.63 -9.58
N ALA A 92 -1.41 15.63 -9.58
CA ALA A 92 -0.76 16.10 -10.82
C ALA A 92 0.13 15.01 -11.44
N PRO A 93 0.18 14.85 -12.77
CA PRO A 93 1.01 13.84 -13.43
C PRO A 93 2.49 13.88 -13.03
N ALA A 94 3.06 15.08 -12.82
CA ALA A 94 4.44 15.27 -12.39
C ALA A 94 4.73 14.75 -10.97
N ASN A 95 3.70 14.47 -10.18
CA ASN A 95 3.79 13.99 -8.80
C ASN A 95 3.42 12.50 -8.67
N ARG A 96 3.42 11.75 -9.78
CA ARG A 96 3.11 10.32 -9.82
C ARG A 96 4.36 9.56 -10.20
N TYR A 97 4.74 8.61 -9.36
CA TYR A 97 5.97 7.83 -9.54
C TYR A 97 5.63 6.34 -9.55
N LEU A 98 5.97 5.65 -10.65
CA LEU A 98 5.97 4.20 -10.70
C LEU A 98 7.41 3.73 -10.51
N LEU A 99 7.67 2.83 -9.55
CA LEU A 99 8.96 2.18 -9.42
C LEU A 99 9.01 0.86 -10.18
N GLY A 100 7.95 0.05 -10.11
CA GLY A 100 7.76 -1.16 -10.92
C GLY A 100 8.62 -2.33 -10.45
N TYR A 101 8.97 -2.40 -9.17
CA TYR A 101 9.66 -3.54 -8.56
C TYR A 101 8.72 -4.77 -8.47
N PRO A 102 9.26 -5.98 -8.21
CA PRO A 102 8.48 -7.21 -8.34
C PRO A 102 7.40 -7.32 -7.26
N ASP A 103 6.13 -7.43 -7.67
CA ASP A 103 5.03 -7.75 -6.78
C ASP A 103 5.27 -9.12 -6.10
N ARG A 104 4.97 -9.24 -4.81
CA ARG A 104 5.31 -10.35 -3.92
C ARG A 104 6.81 -10.65 -3.82
N GLY A 105 7.63 -9.66 -4.13
CA GLY A 105 9.08 -9.77 -4.11
C GLY A 105 9.77 -8.77 -3.20
N ILE A 106 9.09 -7.75 -2.68
CA ILE A 106 9.74 -6.65 -1.95
C ILE A 106 10.47 -7.16 -0.70
N GLN A 107 9.87 -8.09 0.04
CA GLN A 107 10.52 -8.70 1.19
C GLN A 107 11.79 -9.47 0.78
N ARG A 108 11.77 -10.16 -0.36
CA ARG A 108 12.96 -10.86 -0.88
C ARG A 108 14.07 -9.89 -1.23
N LEU A 109 13.74 -8.70 -1.77
CA LEU A 109 14.73 -7.66 -2.05
C LEU A 109 15.41 -7.16 -0.78
N MET A 110 14.69 -7.06 0.33
CA MET A 110 15.26 -6.63 1.60
C MET A 110 16.15 -7.68 2.24
N LEU A 111 15.69 -8.94 2.29
CA LEU A 111 16.31 -9.99 3.08
C LEU A 111 17.43 -10.74 2.33
N ASP A 112 17.18 -11.12 1.07
CA ASP A 112 18.03 -12.06 0.35
C ASP A 112 18.68 -11.45 -0.89
N HIS A 113 18.06 -10.43 -1.47
CA HIS A 113 18.42 -9.86 -2.75
C HIS A 113 18.77 -8.37 -2.66
N TYR A 114 19.40 -7.96 -1.56
CA TYR A 114 19.75 -6.55 -1.40
C TYR A 114 20.81 -6.10 -2.40
N PHE A 115 21.81 -6.96 -2.68
CA PHE A 115 22.94 -6.70 -3.58
C PHE A 115 22.98 -7.60 -4.82
N VAL A 116 22.07 -8.57 -4.94
CA VAL A 116 22.03 -9.56 -6.02
C VAL A 116 20.65 -9.56 -6.64
N PRO A 117 20.52 -9.51 -7.97
CA PRO A 117 19.22 -9.44 -8.62
C PRO A 117 18.30 -10.62 -8.24
N TYR A 118 17.07 -10.31 -7.87
CA TYR A 118 15.97 -11.26 -7.72
C TYR A 118 15.33 -11.54 -9.08
N ARG A 119 14.96 -12.79 -9.33
CA ARG A 119 14.12 -13.14 -10.46
C ARG A 119 12.70 -13.44 -9.99
N SER A 120 11.74 -12.65 -10.45
CA SER A 120 10.33 -12.85 -10.10
C SER A 120 9.86 -14.23 -10.59
N ARG A 121 9.32 -15.04 -9.69
CA ARG A 121 8.72 -16.34 -10.04
C ARG A 121 7.41 -16.20 -10.82
N TYR A 122 6.83 -15.01 -10.82
CA TYR A 122 5.55 -14.70 -11.48
C TYR A 122 5.77 -14.24 -12.92
N THR A 123 6.55 -13.19 -13.11
CA THR A 123 6.80 -12.58 -14.42
C THR A 123 8.04 -13.12 -15.12
N GLY A 124 8.96 -13.76 -14.37
CA GLY A 124 10.27 -14.20 -14.86
C GLY A 124 11.27 -13.06 -15.05
N GLU A 125 10.88 -11.81 -14.78
CA GLU A 125 11.75 -10.65 -14.90
C GLU A 125 12.75 -10.56 -13.73
N SER A 126 13.90 -9.93 -13.94
CA SER A 126 14.90 -9.60 -12.93
C SER A 126 15.26 -8.12 -12.91
N SER A 127 14.51 -7.32 -13.65
CA SER A 127 14.63 -5.87 -13.72
C SER A 127 13.28 -5.22 -14.02
N VAL A 128 13.18 -3.92 -13.74
CA VAL A 128 11.97 -3.12 -13.98
C VAL A 128 11.61 -3.13 -15.46
N ALA A 129 10.45 -3.73 -15.77
CA ALA A 129 9.99 -3.91 -17.15
C ALA A 129 9.13 -2.75 -17.68
N TYR A 130 8.73 -1.82 -16.81
CA TYR A 130 7.84 -0.71 -17.17
C TYR A 130 8.65 0.46 -17.75
N ALA A 131 8.34 0.84 -19.01
CA ALA A 131 9.05 1.94 -19.70
C ALA A 131 8.82 3.32 -19.04
N ASN A 132 7.68 3.48 -18.37
CA ASN A 132 7.30 4.72 -17.65
C ASN A 132 7.68 4.69 -16.16
N ALA A 133 8.46 3.71 -15.72
CA ALA A 133 8.98 3.68 -14.35
C ALA A 133 10.01 4.79 -14.13
N LEU A 134 10.24 5.15 -12.86
CA LEU A 134 11.22 6.15 -12.45
C LEU A 134 12.63 5.81 -12.95
N THR A 135 13.00 4.53 -12.87
CA THR A 135 14.27 3.99 -13.35
C THR A 135 14.01 2.71 -14.16
N PRO A 136 13.66 2.81 -15.46
CA PRO A 136 13.44 1.62 -16.29
C PRO A 136 14.69 0.73 -16.33
N LYS A 137 14.49 -0.58 -16.34
CA LYS A 137 15.57 -1.58 -16.33
C LYS A 137 16.43 -1.61 -15.05
N ALA A 138 16.05 -0.89 -13.99
CA ALA A 138 16.70 -1.06 -12.69
C ALA A 138 16.67 -2.53 -12.28
N PRO A 139 17.77 -3.12 -11.78
CA PRO A 139 17.77 -4.50 -11.34
C PRO A 139 16.83 -4.69 -10.16
N TYR A 140 16.21 -5.84 -10.03
CA TYR A 140 15.40 -6.19 -8.87
C TYR A 140 16.29 -6.47 -7.66
N GLU A 141 16.88 -5.41 -7.10
CA GLU A 141 17.76 -5.42 -5.94
C GLU A 141 17.22 -4.48 -4.86
N GLY A 142 17.43 -4.84 -3.60
CA GLY A 142 17.03 -3.98 -2.48
C GLY A 142 17.69 -2.60 -2.50
N ARG A 143 19.00 -2.54 -2.86
CA ARG A 143 19.73 -1.28 -3.00
C ARG A 143 19.19 -0.39 -4.14
N ALA A 144 18.68 -0.98 -5.22
CA ALA A 144 18.11 -0.22 -6.32
C ALA A 144 16.74 0.36 -5.93
N LEU A 145 15.89 -0.42 -5.23
CA LEU A 145 14.65 0.06 -4.64
C LEU A 145 14.90 1.17 -3.62
N ASP A 146 15.88 1.01 -2.73
CA ASP A 146 16.28 2.04 -1.77
C ASP A 146 16.67 3.35 -2.47
N ALA A 147 17.50 3.26 -3.50
CA ALA A 147 17.92 4.42 -4.26
C ALA A 147 16.74 5.13 -4.96
N ASP A 148 15.79 4.38 -5.51
CA ASP A 148 14.63 4.96 -6.17
C ASP A 148 13.63 5.58 -5.17
N LEU A 149 13.43 4.98 -4.00
CA LEU A 149 12.64 5.57 -2.92
C LEU A 149 13.28 6.89 -2.44
N ARG A 150 14.62 6.93 -2.27
CA ARG A 150 15.34 8.18 -1.94
C ARG A 150 15.11 9.26 -2.99
N LYS A 151 15.21 8.94 -4.28
CA LYS A 151 14.91 9.89 -5.37
C LYS A 151 13.49 10.45 -5.29
N VAL A 152 12.49 9.59 -4.99
CA VAL A 152 11.10 10.03 -4.81
C VAL A 152 10.97 10.96 -3.61
N ILE A 153 11.54 10.58 -2.47
CA ILE A 153 11.51 11.40 -1.24
C ILE A 153 12.19 12.74 -1.48
N ASP A 154 13.34 12.78 -2.19
CA ASP A 154 14.05 14.02 -2.51
C ASP A 154 13.21 14.93 -3.44
N ARG A 155 12.57 14.37 -4.48
CA ARG A 155 11.70 15.13 -5.40
C ARG A 155 10.41 15.63 -4.75
N ALA A 156 9.79 14.77 -3.96
CA ALA A 156 8.56 15.12 -3.26
C ALA A 156 8.83 16.07 -2.08
N ALA A 157 10.01 16.02 -1.46
CA ALA A 157 10.38 16.78 -0.25
C ALA A 157 9.22 16.82 0.78
N PRO A 158 8.72 15.65 1.25
CA PRO A 158 7.45 15.57 1.95
C PRO A 158 7.54 16.14 3.36
N THR A 159 6.51 16.89 3.79
CA THR A 159 6.26 17.24 5.19
C THR A 159 5.43 16.18 5.89
N TYR A 160 4.66 15.37 5.11
CA TYR A 160 3.87 14.23 5.57
C TYR A 160 4.13 13.02 4.68
N VAL A 161 4.38 11.86 5.27
CA VAL A 161 4.58 10.60 4.56
C VAL A 161 3.57 9.57 5.06
N PHE A 162 2.76 9.04 4.17
CA PHE A 162 1.78 8.00 4.47
C PHE A 162 2.23 6.69 3.85
N VAL A 163 2.49 5.68 4.68
CA VAL A 163 3.06 4.40 4.28
C VAL A 163 2.39 3.25 5.00
N ALA A 164 2.46 2.03 4.45
CA ALA A 164 1.91 0.86 5.11
C ALA A 164 2.60 0.59 6.45
N SER A 165 1.80 0.19 7.44
CA SER A 165 2.30 -0.23 8.75
C SER A 165 3.15 -1.50 8.63
N PRO A 166 4.26 -1.63 9.38
CA PRO A 166 4.96 -2.91 9.54
C PRO A 166 4.07 -4.04 10.07
N LEU A 167 2.92 -3.70 10.68
CA LEU A 167 1.91 -4.68 11.12
C LEU A 167 0.91 -5.06 10.02
N ASP A 168 1.03 -4.55 8.79
CA ASP A 168 0.21 -5.04 7.68
C ASP A 168 0.53 -6.51 7.37
N ALA A 169 -0.50 -7.33 7.08
CA ALA A 169 -0.30 -8.76 6.86
C ALA A 169 0.35 -9.08 5.51
N HIS A 170 0.34 -8.14 4.57
CA HIS A 170 0.97 -8.34 3.26
C HIS A 170 2.47 -8.03 3.34
N PRO A 171 3.36 -8.98 2.98
CA PRO A 171 4.80 -8.77 3.09
C PRO A 171 5.33 -7.56 2.31
N ASP A 172 4.77 -7.28 1.11
CA ASP A 172 5.20 -6.11 0.34
C ASP A 172 4.80 -4.80 1.04
N HIS A 173 3.66 -4.77 1.75
CA HIS A 173 3.22 -3.60 2.52
C HIS A 173 4.17 -3.33 3.69
N SER A 174 4.32 -4.32 4.57
CA SER A 174 5.19 -4.18 5.75
C SER A 174 6.61 -3.80 5.35
N THR A 175 7.18 -4.49 4.35
CA THR A 175 8.57 -4.23 3.93
C THR A 175 8.73 -2.89 3.19
N SER A 176 7.75 -2.45 2.39
CA SER A 176 7.79 -1.10 1.81
C SER A 176 7.80 -0.03 2.90
N GLY A 177 7.02 -0.24 3.97
CA GLY A 177 7.05 0.59 5.17
C GLY A 177 8.44 0.63 5.82
N GLU A 178 9.06 -0.53 6.00
CA GLU A 178 10.40 -0.65 6.59
C GLU A 178 11.48 0.06 5.76
N PHE A 179 11.44 -0.02 4.42
CA PHE A 179 12.35 0.74 3.55
C PHE A 179 12.23 2.26 3.79
N VAL A 180 10.99 2.76 3.81
CA VAL A 180 10.74 4.20 4.02
C VAL A 180 11.14 4.64 5.41
N MET A 181 10.82 3.84 6.44
CA MET A 181 11.21 4.11 7.84
C MET A 181 12.73 4.20 7.98
N ARG A 182 13.48 3.27 7.36
CA ARG A 182 14.94 3.29 7.38
C ARG A 182 15.47 4.58 6.75
N ILE A 183 14.99 4.94 5.54
CA ILE A 183 15.44 6.14 4.83
C ILE A 183 15.15 7.42 5.62
N LEU A 184 13.95 7.53 6.19
CA LEU A 184 13.57 8.71 6.97
C LEU A 184 14.22 8.73 8.35
N GLY A 185 14.48 7.56 8.95
CA GLY A 185 15.24 7.43 10.19
C GLY A 185 16.66 7.93 10.04
N GLU A 186 17.36 7.54 8.98
CA GLU A 186 18.71 8.04 8.65
C GLU A 186 18.74 9.58 8.48
N ARG A 187 17.60 10.18 8.13
CA ARG A 187 17.44 11.64 7.95
C ARG A 187 16.93 12.35 9.19
N GLY A 188 16.60 11.65 10.26
CA GLY A 188 15.97 12.22 11.45
C GLY A 188 14.56 12.75 11.21
N GLN A 189 13.80 12.14 10.28
CA GLN A 189 12.50 12.63 9.78
C GLN A 189 11.34 11.64 10.06
N LEU A 190 11.47 10.74 11.03
CA LEU A 190 10.41 9.79 11.39
C LEU A 190 9.14 10.48 11.92
N ASP A 191 9.27 11.69 12.46
CA ASP A 191 8.16 12.52 12.91
C ASP A 191 7.18 12.91 11.79
N ARG A 192 7.55 12.75 10.52
CA ARG A 192 6.71 13.00 9.34
C ARG A 192 5.85 11.80 8.95
N VAL A 193 6.10 10.61 9.52
CA VAL A 193 5.51 9.35 9.07
C VAL A 193 4.17 9.10 9.74
N TYR A 194 3.19 8.71 8.90
CA TYR A 194 1.89 8.18 9.28
C TYR A 194 1.71 6.81 8.64
N TYR A 195 1.28 5.86 9.44
CA TYR A 195 1.08 4.49 9.01
C TYR A 195 -0.40 4.20 8.79
N TRP A 196 -0.69 3.49 7.71
CA TRP A 196 -1.99 2.93 7.40
C TRP A 196 -1.90 1.39 7.31
N ILE A 197 -3.05 0.71 7.22
CA ILE A 197 -3.13 -0.74 7.08
C ILE A 197 -4.28 -1.10 6.14
N ILE A 198 -4.06 -2.08 5.25
CA ILE A 198 -5.07 -2.61 4.33
C ILE A 198 -5.28 -4.10 4.57
N HIS A 199 -4.25 -4.88 4.77
CA HIS A 199 -4.36 -6.29 5.08
C HIS A 199 -4.32 -6.52 6.60
N GLY A 200 -5.40 -6.16 7.27
CA GLY A 200 -5.53 -6.27 8.72
C GLY A 200 -5.84 -7.67 9.23
N GLY A 201 -5.98 -8.67 8.33
CA GLY A 201 -6.36 -10.04 8.59
C GLY A 201 -7.53 -10.49 7.72
N PHE A 202 -7.84 -11.80 7.77
CA PHE A 202 -8.85 -12.42 6.89
C PHE A 202 -10.23 -11.74 6.99
N ASP A 203 -10.62 -11.35 8.20
CA ASP A 203 -11.94 -10.79 8.48
C ASP A 203 -12.02 -9.27 8.49
N TRP A 204 -10.95 -8.58 8.10
CA TRP A 204 -10.92 -7.12 8.12
C TRP A 204 -10.78 -6.55 6.69
N PRO A 205 -11.39 -5.37 6.39
CA PRO A 205 -12.37 -4.63 7.17
C PRO A 205 -13.78 -5.26 7.11
N ARG A 206 -14.57 -5.08 8.16
CA ARG A 206 -15.97 -5.53 8.25
C ARG A 206 -16.92 -4.36 8.52
N PRO A 207 -18.18 -4.46 8.03
CA PRO A 207 -18.71 -5.41 7.05
C PRO A 207 -18.11 -5.22 5.67
N ARG A 208 -18.07 -6.26 4.84
CA ARG A 208 -17.67 -6.18 3.43
C ARG A 208 -18.73 -5.43 2.62
N GLY A 209 -18.30 -4.81 1.50
CA GLY A 209 -19.20 -4.05 0.65
C GLY A 209 -19.26 -2.56 1.00
N LEU A 210 -20.16 -1.84 0.36
CA LEU A 210 -20.29 -0.39 0.48
C LEU A 210 -21.12 0.00 1.70
N HIS A 211 -20.49 0.52 2.73
CA HIS A 211 -21.13 0.93 3.98
C HIS A 211 -20.64 2.31 4.42
N ARG A 212 -21.03 3.34 3.69
CA ARG A 212 -20.53 4.72 3.82
C ARG A 212 -20.73 5.36 5.20
N ALA A 213 -21.80 4.97 5.90
CA ALA A 213 -22.09 5.48 7.23
C ALA A 213 -21.34 4.73 8.36
N ALA A 214 -20.68 3.61 8.05
CA ALA A 214 -19.92 2.86 9.02
C ALA A 214 -18.52 3.43 9.23
N ASP A 215 -17.95 3.20 10.42
CA ASP A 215 -16.56 3.52 10.72
C ASP A 215 -15.61 2.46 10.15
N LEU A 216 -14.45 2.90 9.67
CA LEU A 216 -13.29 2.06 9.56
C LEU A 216 -12.62 2.03 10.94
N VAL A 217 -12.55 0.85 11.53
CA VAL A 217 -11.92 0.62 12.85
C VAL A 217 -10.63 -0.18 12.67
N PRO A 218 -9.65 -0.03 13.58
CA PRO A 218 -8.40 -0.77 13.48
C PRO A 218 -8.61 -2.29 13.48
N PRO A 219 -7.79 -3.04 12.71
CA PRO A 219 -7.83 -4.50 12.76
C PRO A 219 -7.31 -5.03 14.10
N GLN A 220 -7.72 -6.26 14.46
CA GLN A 220 -7.36 -6.88 15.72
C GLN A 220 -5.83 -6.91 15.95
N ARG A 221 -5.06 -7.26 14.92
CA ARG A 221 -3.59 -7.37 14.99
C ARG A 221 -2.87 -6.07 15.29
N ALA A 222 -3.50 -4.92 15.07
CA ALA A 222 -2.93 -3.60 15.29
C ALA A 222 -3.78 -2.75 16.25
N ARG A 223 -4.70 -3.38 17.00
CA ARG A 223 -5.68 -2.67 17.84
C ARG A 223 -5.04 -1.87 18.98
N ALA A 224 -3.88 -2.30 19.46
CA ALA A 224 -3.17 -1.65 20.56
C ALA A 224 -2.52 -0.31 20.16
N LEU A 225 -2.31 -0.05 18.86
CA LEU A 225 -1.68 1.18 18.41
C LEU A 225 -2.63 2.39 18.60
N PRO A 226 -2.08 3.60 18.84
CA PRO A 226 -2.84 4.83 18.98
C PRO A 226 -3.34 5.34 17.63
N TRP A 227 -4.41 4.74 17.12
CA TRP A 227 -5.01 5.10 15.85
C TRP A 227 -5.72 6.44 15.90
N LEU A 228 -5.51 7.23 14.86
CA LEU A 228 -6.17 8.49 14.58
C LEU A 228 -7.31 8.26 13.58
N ARG A 229 -8.40 8.96 13.76
CA ARG A 229 -9.57 8.93 12.89
C ARG A 229 -9.61 10.18 12.02
N PHE A 230 -9.51 10.02 10.72
CA PHE A 230 -9.62 11.09 9.73
C PHE A 230 -11.01 11.06 9.10
N GLU A 231 -11.88 11.98 9.51
CA GLU A 231 -13.27 12.05 9.04
C GLU A 231 -13.34 12.48 7.57
N LEU A 232 -14.22 11.84 6.82
CA LEU A 232 -14.49 12.14 5.42
C LEU A 232 -15.85 12.80 5.25
N THR A 233 -15.91 13.84 4.44
CA THR A 233 -17.17 14.38 3.94
C THR A 233 -17.82 13.45 2.93
N SER A 234 -19.13 13.61 2.65
CA SER A 234 -19.80 12.83 1.62
C SER A 234 -19.17 13.02 0.24
N ALA A 235 -18.72 14.23 -0.10
CA ALA A 235 -18.04 14.53 -1.35
C ALA A 235 -16.68 13.81 -1.48
N GLU A 236 -15.91 13.75 -0.39
CA GLU A 236 -14.66 12.99 -0.36
C GLU A 236 -14.91 11.47 -0.50
N GLN A 237 -15.97 10.96 0.13
CA GLN A 237 -16.37 9.55 -0.05
C GLN A 237 -16.80 9.25 -1.49
N ASP A 238 -17.51 10.17 -2.16
CA ASP A 238 -17.91 10.00 -3.57
C ASP A 238 -16.68 9.93 -4.47
N ARG A 239 -15.73 10.83 -4.29
CA ARG A 239 -14.49 10.85 -5.06
C ARG A 239 -13.59 9.64 -4.75
N LYS A 240 -13.51 9.22 -3.48
CA LYS A 240 -12.83 7.98 -3.08
C LYS A 240 -13.44 6.77 -3.77
N LEU A 241 -14.78 6.65 -3.76
CA LEU A 241 -15.47 5.58 -4.46
C LEU A 241 -15.16 5.58 -5.96
N ALA A 242 -15.20 6.77 -6.60
CA ALA A 242 -14.87 6.90 -8.02
C ALA A 242 -13.42 6.51 -8.33
N ALA A 243 -12.44 6.83 -7.45
CA ALA A 243 -11.05 6.41 -7.59
C ALA A 243 -10.92 4.88 -7.47
N ILE A 244 -11.53 4.27 -6.46
CA ILE A 244 -11.55 2.81 -6.27
C ILE A 244 -12.16 2.12 -7.51
N GLN A 245 -13.22 2.66 -8.09
CA GLN A 245 -13.86 2.12 -9.30
C GLN A 245 -13.00 2.22 -10.55
N ALA A 246 -11.92 3.03 -10.55
CA ALA A 246 -10.97 3.06 -11.65
C ALA A 246 -10.11 1.80 -11.73
N HIS A 247 -9.90 1.10 -10.62
CA HIS A 247 -9.17 -0.16 -10.53
C HIS A 247 -10.05 -1.34 -10.99
N ARG A 248 -10.36 -1.37 -12.28
CA ARG A 248 -11.37 -2.27 -12.87
C ARG A 248 -11.01 -3.73 -12.69
N THR A 249 -9.75 -4.10 -12.92
CA THR A 249 -9.27 -5.46 -12.77
C THR A 249 -9.52 -5.97 -11.35
N GLN A 250 -9.18 -5.17 -10.34
CA GLN A 250 -9.39 -5.50 -8.94
C GLN A 250 -10.88 -5.51 -8.56
N MET A 251 -11.66 -4.60 -9.15
CA MET A 251 -13.12 -4.51 -8.93
C MET A 251 -13.87 -5.74 -9.44
N GLU A 252 -13.38 -6.43 -10.44
CA GLU A 252 -14.02 -7.67 -10.95
C GLU A 252 -14.00 -8.79 -9.91
N ILE A 253 -12.92 -8.88 -9.13
CA ILE A 253 -12.69 -10.00 -8.19
C ILE A 253 -12.96 -9.60 -6.75
N MET A 254 -12.48 -8.42 -6.34
CA MET A 254 -12.43 -8.03 -4.92
C MET A 254 -13.39 -6.88 -4.58
N ARG A 255 -14.39 -6.58 -5.41
CA ARG A 255 -15.32 -5.47 -5.19
C ARG A 255 -15.83 -5.34 -3.74
N PRO A 256 -16.31 -6.41 -3.06
CA PRO A 256 -16.77 -6.27 -1.70
C PRO A 256 -15.64 -5.89 -0.71
N PHE A 257 -14.41 -6.28 -0.99
CA PHE A 257 -13.25 -5.89 -0.19
C PHE A 257 -12.89 -4.42 -0.42
N LEU A 258 -12.73 -4.01 -1.67
CA LEU A 258 -12.37 -2.64 -2.03
C LEU A 258 -13.42 -1.64 -1.54
N TYR A 259 -14.70 -1.95 -1.71
CA TYR A 259 -15.80 -1.10 -1.23
C TYR A 259 -15.86 -0.99 0.29
N ALA A 260 -15.32 -1.97 1.02
CA ALA A 260 -15.27 -1.92 2.48
C ALA A 260 -14.36 -0.80 3.03
N PHE A 261 -13.54 -0.16 2.20
CA PHE A 261 -12.74 1.01 2.56
C PHE A 261 -13.45 2.34 2.31
N VAL A 262 -14.63 2.33 1.67
CA VAL A 262 -15.45 3.55 1.54
C VAL A 262 -16.29 3.69 2.80
N ARG A 263 -15.73 4.37 3.77
CA ARG A 263 -16.29 4.61 5.11
C ARG A 263 -16.38 6.12 5.36
N ARG A 264 -16.97 6.50 6.49
CA ARG A 264 -16.97 7.92 6.88
C ARG A 264 -15.62 8.40 7.41
N ASN A 265 -14.62 7.51 7.54
CA ASN A 265 -13.27 7.88 7.98
C ASN A 265 -12.20 7.00 7.34
N GLU A 266 -11.00 7.53 7.30
CA GLU A 266 -9.74 6.81 7.14
C GLU A 266 -9.06 6.69 8.51
N ILE A 267 -8.10 5.77 8.65
CA ILE A 267 -7.39 5.55 9.90
C ILE A 267 -5.88 5.61 9.69
N PHE A 268 -5.20 6.33 10.58
CA PHE A 268 -3.76 6.46 10.56
C PHE A 268 -3.19 6.31 11.97
N THR A 269 -1.93 5.96 12.09
CA THR A 269 -1.21 6.02 13.36
C THR A 269 0.18 6.59 13.14
N ARG A 270 0.72 7.31 14.14
CA ARG A 270 2.11 7.79 14.14
C ARG A 270 3.06 6.86 14.89
N ALA A 271 2.51 5.96 15.66
CA ALA A 271 3.32 4.97 16.35
C ALA A 271 3.91 3.99 15.31
N ALA A 272 5.10 4.29 14.85
CA ALA A 272 6.03 3.24 14.55
C ALA A 272 6.25 2.52 15.87
N LEU A 273 6.02 1.19 15.91
CA LEU A 273 6.41 0.35 17.02
C LEU A 273 7.35 1.10 17.98
N GLU A 274 6.87 1.50 19.16
CA GLU A 274 7.78 1.69 20.25
C GLU A 274 8.43 0.35 20.44
N LEU A 275 9.69 0.21 20.02
CA LEU A 275 10.50 -1.00 20.18
C LEU A 275 10.67 -1.41 21.65
N ASP A 276 10.10 -0.63 22.57
CA ASP A 276 10.06 -0.84 24.02
C ASP A 276 8.70 -1.34 24.53
N ALA A 277 7.72 -1.62 23.70
CA ALA A 277 6.54 -2.34 24.17
C ALA A 277 6.96 -3.77 24.50
N PRO A 278 6.82 -4.24 25.76
CA PRO A 278 7.16 -5.61 26.10
C PRO A 278 6.41 -6.55 25.18
N VAL A 279 7.14 -7.43 24.48
CA VAL A 279 6.55 -8.50 23.70
C VAL A 279 5.61 -9.25 24.64
N PRO A 280 4.29 -9.36 24.33
CA PRO A 280 3.40 -10.13 25.17
C PRO A 280 4.02 -11.53 25.33
N GLU A 281 4.32 -11.94 26.56
CA GLU A 281 4.75 -13.30 26.83
C GLU A 281 3.70 -14.23 26.24
N LEU A 282 4.10 -15.05 25.28
CA LEU A 282 3.30 -16.15 24.79
C LEU A 282 3.04 -17.05 25.98
N THR A 283 1.85 -16.98 26.55
CA THR A 283 1.44 -17.91 27.59
C THR A 283 1.47 -19.33 27.02
N PRO A 284 1.97 -20.34 27.75
CA PRO A 284 2.19 -21.70 27.26
C PRO A 284 0.91 -22.51 26.95
N GLU A 285 -0.24 -21.88 26.86
CA GLU A 285 -1.53 -22.58 26.68
C GLU A 285 -1.88 -22.99 25.25
N MET A 286 -1.02 -22.72 24.25
CA MET A 286 -1.30 -23.10 22.86
C MET A 286 -0.53 -24.32 22.35
N ASP A 287 0.19 -25.05 23.21
CA ASP A 287 0.93 -26.26 22.81
C ASP A 287 0.10 -27.56 22.85
N GLY A 288 -1.22 -27.45 23.08
CA GLY A 288 -2.12 -28.59 23.26
C GLY A 288 -2.83 -29.12 22.01
N MET A 289 -2.60 -28.54 20.81
CA MET A 289 -3.32 -28.94 19.59
C MET A 289 -2.43 -29.40 18.42
N ALA A 290 -1.26 -29.89 18.70
CA ALA A 290 -0.46 -30.61 17.70
C ALA A 290 -0.53 -32.11 17.97
N GLY A 291 -1.31 -32.85 17.17
CA GLY A 291 -1.04 -34.24 16.97
C GLY A 291 -2.07 -35.25 17.46
N LYS A 292 -2.94 -35.68 16.58
CA LYS A 292 -3.23 -37.11 16.39
C LYS A 292 -3.39 -37.36 14.91
N ALA A 293 -2.36 -37.91 14.29
CA ALA A 293 -2.48 -38.56 13.00
C ALA A 293 -3.36 -39.81 13.17
N PRO A 294 -4.30 -40.11 12.23
CA PRO A 294 -4.98 -41.40 12.23
C PRO A 294 -3.98 -42.50 11.82
N LYS A 295 -3.97 -43.55 12.59
CA LYS A 295 -3.37 -44.82 12.20
C LYS A 295 -4.36 -45.56 11.29
N GLU A 296 -3.79 -46.18 10.27
CA GLU A 296 -4.29 -47.13 9.25
C GLU A 296 -4.97 -46.54 8.04
#